data_1b1aa62b0958fd9bc66a64a876074885
#
_entry.id   1b1aa62b0958fd9bc66a64a876074885
#
_cell.length_a   1.000
_cell.length_b   1.000
_cell.length_c   1.000
_cell.angle_alpha   90.00
_cell.angle_beta   90.00
_cell.angle_gamma   90.00
#
_symmetry.space_group_name_H-M   'P 1'
#
loop_
_entity.id
_entity.type
_entity.pdbx_description
1 polymer ?
#
loop_
_entity_poly.entity_id
_entity_poly.type
_entity_poly.pdbx_seq_one_letter_code
_entity_poly.pdbx_strand_id
1 'polypeptide(L)'
;MNISPKAVTFDDNNIWVTLADGRTLGVPLVWFPRLMNASQIELEKFELSSRGIHWDNLDEDISVDGLLVGQGDITHKPFKAA
;
A
#
# COMPACT_ATOMS: atom_id res chain seq x y z
N MET A 1 9.80 16.82 -6.51
CA MET A 1 10.21 15.65 -5.75
C MET A 1 9.48 14.44 -6.27
N ASN A 2 10.19 13.36 -6.52
CA ASN A 2 9.57 12.18 -7.12
C ASN A 2 9.25 11.14 -6.06
N ILE A 3 7.96 10.93 -5.81
CA ILE A 3 7.50 9.97 -4.81
C ILE A 3 6.91 8.72 -5.45
N SER A 4 7.23 8.46 -6.71
CA SER A 4 6.72 7.26 -7.37
C SER A 4 7.18 6.00 -6.63
N PRO A 5 6.31 5.01 -6.50
CA PRO A 5 6.72 3.75 -5.88
C PRO A 5 7.64 3.00 -6.81
N LYS A 6 8.71 2.45 -6.28
CA LYS A 6 9.70 1.72 -7.04
C LYS A 6 9.69 0.24 -6.73
N ALA A 7 9.38 -0.12 -5.50
CA ALA A 7 9.38 -1.52 -5.08
C ALA A 7 8.39 -1.70 -3.94
N VAL A 8 7.82 -2.89 -3.88
CA VAL A 8 6.86 -3.24 -2.83
C VAL A 8 7.25 -4.61 -2.31
N THR A 9 7.36 -4.72 -0.99
CA THR A 9 7.58 -6.00 -0.34
C THR A 9 6.61 -6.14 0.82
N PHE A 10 6.49 -7.34 1.34
CA PHE A 10 5.55 -7.63 2.41
C PHE A 10 6.23 -8.47 3.48
N ASP A 11 5.83 -8.24 4.73
CA ASP A 11 6.17 -9.19 5.78
C ASP A 11 4.84 -9.62 6.42
N ASP A 12 4.87 -10.30 7.54
CA ASP A 12 3.67 -10.86 8.13
C ASP A 12 2.63 -9.81 8.48
N ASN A 13 3.04 -8.59 8.76
CA ASN A 13 2.15 -7.57 9.28
C ASN A 13 2.11 -6.28 8.48
N ASN A 14 3.04 -6.08 7.57
CA ASN A 14 3.21 -4.79 6.91
C ASN A 14 3.46 -4.90 5.43
N ILE A 15 3.08 -3.84 4.73
CA ILE A 15 3.51 -3.63 3.35
C ILE A 15 4.60 -2.56 3.40
N TRP A 16 5.66 -2.78 2.66
CA TRP A 16 6.78 -1.85 2.59
C TRP A 16 6.90 -1.32 1.18
N VAL A 17 6.87 -0.01 1.04
CA VAL A 17 6.91 0.63 -0.27
C VAL A 17 8.13 1.54 -0.33
N THR A 18 9.01 1.26 -1.27
CA THR A 18 10.19 2.09 -1.51
C THR A 18 9.85 3.10 -2.57
N LEU A 19 10.14 4.36 -2.28
CA LEU A 19 9.82 5.46 -3.19
C LEU A 19 11.05 5.88 -3.98
N ALA A 20 10.81 6.56 -5.10
CA ALA A 20 11.88 7.01 -5.97
C ALA A 20 12.82 8.00 -5.29
N ASP A 21 12.36 8.71 -4.27
CA ASP A 21 13.20 9.66 -3.53
C ASP A 21 14.07 8.98 -2.47
N GLY A 22 14.01 7.66 -2.37
CA GLY A 22 14.87 6.91 -1.44
C GLY A 22 14.21 6.52 -0.14
N ARG A 23 13.02 7.05 0.15
CA ARG A 23 12.35 6.69 1.39
C ARG A 23 11.63 5.36 1.26
N THR A 24 11.48 4.68 2.38
CA THR A 24 10.68 3.47 2.44
C THR A 24 9.58 3.66 3.47
N LEU A 25 8.35 3.40 3.06
CA LEU A 25 7.21 3.52 3.94
C LEU A 25 6.78 2.14 4.40
N GLY A 26 6.57 1.98 5.70
CA GLY A 26 6.02 0.75 6.24
C GLY A 26 4.61 1.03 6.73
N VAL A 27 3.64 0.26 6.28
CA VAL A 27 2.24 0.48 6.60
C VAL A 27 1.60 -0.83 7.03
N PRO A 28 0.84 -0.85 8.11
CA PRO A 28 0.21 -2.09 8.57
C PRO A 28 -0.77 -2.65 7.54
N LEU A 29 -0.68 -3.94 7.27
CA LEU A 29 -1.60 -4.60 6.34
C LEU A 29 -3.05 -4.52 6.81
N VAL A 30 -3.24 -4.40 8.12
CA VAL A 30 -4.60 -4.32 8.65
C VAL A 30 -5.35 -3.10 8.15
N TRP A 31 -4.64 -2.09 7.64
CA TRP A 31 -5.28 -0.93 7.03
C TRP A 31 -5.94 -1.28 5.69
N PHE A 32 -5.56 -2.41 5.10
CA PHE A 32 -6.05 -2.83 3.79
C PHE A 32 -6.55 -4.26 3.87
N PRO A 33 -7.80 -4.45 4.28
CA PRO A 33 -8.34 -5.80 4.50
C PRO A 33 -8.22 -6.74 3.31
N ARG A 34 -8.34 -6.22 2.09
CA ARG A 34 -8.20 -7.06 0.91
C ARG A 34 -6.80 -7.61 0.78
N LEU A 35 -5.79 -6.81 1.14
CA LEU A 35 -4.42 -7.29 1.12
C LEU A 35 -4.14 -8.21 2.28
N MET A 36 -4.71 -7.91 3.44
CA MET A 36 -4.51 -8.72 4.63
C MET A 36 -4.99 -10.14 4.42
N ASN A 37 -6.07 -10.31 3.67
CA ASN A 37 -6.68 -11.61 3.44
C ASN A 37 -6.22 -12.29 2.16
N ALA A 38 -5.31 -11.68 1.41
CA ALA A 38 -4.86 -12.23 0.15
C ALA A 38 -3.75 -13.25 0.36
N SER A 39 -3.58 -14.14 -0.62
CA SER A 39 -2.47 -15.08 -0.59
C SER A 39 -1.19 -14.37 -0.99
N GLN A 40 -0.06 -15.00 -0.71
CA GLN A 40 1.24 -14.46 -1.10
C GLN A 40 1.31 -14.24 -2.61
N ILE A 41 0.77 -15.19 -3.37
CA ILE A 41 0.78 -15.09 -4.82
C ILE A 41 -0.02 -13.89 -5.29
N GLU A 42 -1.18 -13.67 -4.68
CA GLU A 42 -2.02 -12.53 -5.04
C GLU A 42 -1.34 -11.22 -4.69
N LEU A 43 -0.69 -11.15 -3.54
CA LEU A 43 -0.01 -9.93 -3.12
C LEU A 43 1.11 -9.54 -4.08
N GLU A 44 1.72 -10.50 -4.72
CA GLU A 44 2.84 -10.23 -5.62
C GLU A 44 2.41 -9.78 -7.01
N LYS A 45 1.12 -9.79 -7.29
CA LYS A 45 0.60 -9.40 -8.60
C LYS A 45 0.22 -7.93 -8.67
N PHE A 46 1.03 -7.08 -8.07
CA PHE A 46 0.76 -5.66 -8.08
C PHE A 46 1.34 -5.01 -9.33
N GLU A 47 0.81 -3.85 -9.67
CA GLU A 47 1.33 -3.01 -10.73
C GLU A 47 1.63 -1.65 -10.16
N LEU A 48 2.75 -1.08 -10.57
CA LEU A 48 3.17 0.24 -10.09
C LEU A 48 2.82 1.29 -11.12
N SER A 49 2.34 2.44 -10.64
CA SER A 49 2.13 3.61 -11.48
C SER A 49 2.94 4.74 -10.90
N SER A 50 2.86 5.91 -11.51
CA SER A 50 3.65 7.04 -11.05
C SER A 50 3.25 7.51 -9.66
N ARG A 51 2.05 7.19 -9.20
CA ARG A 51 1.57 7.68 -7.90
C ARG A 51 0.91 6.61 -7.04
N GLY A 52 0.96 5.36 -7.46
CA GLY A 52 0.28 4.35 -6.67
C GLY A 52 0.62 2.92 -7.02
N ILE A 53 -0.10 2.03 -6.37
CA ILE A 53 0.06 0.59 -6.51
C ILE A 53 -1.32 0.01 -6.73
N HIS A 54 -1.45 -0.85 -7.71
CA HIS A 54 -2.74 -1.42 -8.08
C HIS A 54 -2.68 -2.95 -8.09
N TRP A 55 -3.71 -3.58 -7.55
CA TRP A 55 -3.89 -5.03 -7.62
C TRP A 55 -5.17 -5.30 -8.38
N ASP A 56 -5.03 -5.75 -9.60
CA ASP A 56 -6.18 -5.96 -10.47
C ASP A 56 -7.07 -7.08 -9.95
N ASN A 57 -6.47 -8.17 -9.55
CA ASN A 57 -7.24 -9.33 -9.09
C ASN A 57 -7.87 -9.13 -7.71
N LEU A 58 -7.43 -8.13 -6.95
CA LEU A 58 -8.00 -7.83 -5.64
C LEU A 58 -8.87 -6.59 -5.67
N ASP A 59 -8.91 -5.90 -6.80
CA ASP A 59 -9.64 -4.66 -6.96
C ASP A 59 -9.22 -3.65 -5.89
N GLU A 60 -7.93 -3.53 -5.70
CA GLU A 60 -7.38 -2.65 -4.68
C GLU A 60 -6.42 -1.65 -5.30
N ASP A 61 -6.54 -0.39 -4.86
CA ASP A 61 -5.65 0.68 -5.28
C ASP A 61 -5.12 1.38 -4.06
N ILE A 62 -3.82 1.65 -4.04
CA ILE A 62 -3.20 2.41 -2.97
C ILE A 62 -2.50 3.61 -3.56
N SER A 63 -2.81 4.78 -3.04
CA SER A 63 -2.16 6.02 -3.45
C SER A 63 -0.98 6.29 -2.53
N VAL A 64 0.16 6.63 -3.11
CA VAL A 64 1.33 7.00 -2.30
C VAL A 64 1.02 8.26 -1.49
N ASP A 65 0.30 9.21 -2.09
CA ASP A 65 -0.10 10.42 -1.36
C ASP A 65 -0.91 10.05 -0.14
N GLY A 66 -1.82 9.07 -0.28
CA GLY A 66 -2.62 8.61 0.85
C GLY A 66 -1.78 7.97 1.93
N LEU A 67 -0.79 7.18 1.54
CA LEU A 67 0.10 6.55 2.51
C LEU A 67 0.88 7.59 3.29
N LEU A 68 1.34 8.63 2.62
CA LEU A 68 2.14 9.67 3.27
C LEU A 68 1.35 10.43 4.32
N VAL A 69 0.05 10.55 4.16
CA VAL A 69 -0.77 11.22 5.16
C VAL A 69 -1.43 10.26 6.12
N GLY A 70 -1.09 8.98 6.05
CA GLY A 70 -1.62 8.01 7.00
C GLY A 70 -3.01 7.53 6.70
N GLN A 71 -3.41 7.52 5.43
CA GLN A 71 -4.72 7.11 5.02
C GLN A 71 -4.72 5.64 4.62
N GLY A 72 -5.62 4.85 5.17
CA GLY A 72 -5.74 3.46 4.79
C GLY A 72 -6.83 3.28 3.76
N ASP A 73 -7.52 2.14 3.82
CA ASP A 73 -8.62 1.85 2.92
C ASP A 73 -9.74 2.83 3.20
N ILE A 74 -10.19 3.54 2.17
CA ILE A 74 -11.18 4.57 2.35
C ILE A 74 -12.58 4.02 2.50
N THR A 75 -12.77 2.73 2.33
CA THR A 75 -14.10 2.15 2.47
C THR A 75 -14.54 2.07 3.90
N HIS A 76 -13.62 2.25 4.86
CA HIS A 76 -14.02 2.38 6.23
C HIS A 76 -13.08 3.34 6.90
N LYS A 77 -13.53 3.92 7.98
CA LYS A 77 -12.76 4.92 8.63
C LYS A 77 -11.54 4.34 9.21
N PRO A 78 -10.42 4.91 8.96
CA PRO A 78 -9.23 4.53 9.66
C PRO A 78 -9.43 4.91 11.11
N PHE A 79 -8.58 4.47 11.96
CA PHE A 79 -8.71 4.82 13.33
C PHE A 79 -8.75 6.32 13.46
N LYS A 80 -9.46 6.74 14.47
CA LYS A 80 -9.49 8.14 14.74
C LYS A 80 -8.24 8.46 15.42
N ALA A 81 -7.61 9.45 14.93
CA ALA A 81 -6.41 9.88 15.56
C ALA A 81 -6.80 10.50 16.79
N ALA A 82 -7.19 10.26 17.58
CA ALA A 82 -7.65 10.96 18.72
C ALA A 82 -7.12 11.62 19.52
#